data_1ccf57bfd748829d8cc3eb86a344a195
#
_entry.id   1ccf57bfd748829d8cc3eb86a344a195
#
_cell.length_a   1.000
_cell.length_b   1.000
_cell.length_c   1.000
_cell.angle_alpha   90.00
_cell.angle_beta   90.00
_cell.angle_gamma   90.00
#
_symmetry.space_group_name_H-M   'P 1'
#
loop_
_entity.id
_entity.type
_entity.pdbx_description
1 polymer ?
#
loop_
_entity_poly.entity_id
_entity_poly.type
_entity_poly.pdbx_seq_one_letter_code
_entity_poly.pdbx_strand_id
1 'polypeptide(L)'
;MNPDSTHHVLGRQVAYPDRYSPDILVRVDRAGNRMAHHIDEVHLPFTGLDLWNAYEVSALTDAGAPVNFIMRLLYPCESRYIVESKSLKLYLNAFNMSRCGATTAEVAGFLSSTGGHDRAAPPAGRMGVLGCR
;
A
#
# COMPACT_ATOMS: atom_id res chain seq x y z
N MET A 1 -27.58 -9.92 8.49
CA MET A 1 -26.20 -9.43 8.63
C MET A 1 -25.54 -9.51 7.26
N ASN A 2 -25.36 -8.39 6.61
CA ASN A 2 -24.81 -8.33 5.25
C ASN A 2 -23.27 -8.26 5.32
N PRO A 3 -22.53 -9.26 4.83
CA PRO A 3 -21.06 -9.25 4.90
C PRO A 3 -20.38 -8.53 3.72
N ASP A 4 -21.11 -7.69 2.99
CA ASP A 4 -20.66 -7.17 1.70
C ASP A 4 -20.47 -5.64 1.73
N SER A 5 -19.53 -5.19 2.57
CA SER A 5 -19.02 -3.83 2.45
C SER A 5 -17.55 -3.82 2.05
N THR A 6 -17.25 -4.38 0.89
CA THR A 6 -16.06 -3.98 0.14
C THR A 6 -16.29 -2.54 -0.31
N HIS A 7 -15.86 -1.59 0.50
CA HIS A 7 -15.89 -0.17 0.16
C HIS A 7 -14.90 0.08 -0.97
N HIS A 8 -15.31 -0.20 -2.21
CA HIS A 8 -14.55 0.22 -3.38
C HIS A 8 -14.50 1.75 -3.43
N VAL A 9 -13.31 2.30 -3.25
CA VAL A 9 -13.02 3.73 -3.34
C VAL A 9 -12.94 4.19 -4.79
N LEU A 10 -12.72 3.25 -5.71
CA LEU A 10 -12.60 3.52 -7.13
C LEU A 10 -13.89 4.14 -7.70
N GLY A 11 -13.76 5.28 -8.41
CA GLY A 11 -14.89 5.99 -9.02
C GLY A 11 -15.66 6.92 -8.08
N ARG A 12 -15.33 6.99 -6.79
CA ARG A 12 -15.93 7.94 -5.84
C ARG A 12 -15.00 9.13 -5.58
N GLN A 13 -15.58 10.30 -5.33
CA GLN A 13 -14.83 11.43 -4.80
C GLN A 13 -14.59 11.17 -3.31
N VAL A 14 -13.31 11.16 -2.91
CA VAL A 14 -12.88 10.98 -1.53
C VAL A 14 -12.03 12.19 -1.16
N ALA A 15 -12.22 12.73 0.04
CA ALA A 15 -11.35 13.79 0.56
C ALA A 15 -9.92 13.29 0.66
N TYR A 16 -8.96 14.14 0.26
CA TYR A 16 -7.55 13.82 0.44
C TYR A 16 -7.20 13.89 1.93
N PRO A 17 -6.57 12.85 2.48
CA PRO A 17 -6.12 12.89 3.85
C PRO A 17 -4.97 13.89 4.00
N ASP A 18 -5.04 14.72 5.02
CA ASP A 18 -3.98 15.66 5.41
C ASP A 18 -3.03 15.07 6.46
N ARG A 19 -3.35 13.88 6.98
CA ARG A 19 -2.57 13.15 7.98
C ARG A 19 -2.52 11.67 7.66
N TYR A 20 -1.41 11.04 8.06
CA TYR A 20 -1.26 9.60 8.00
C TYR A 20 -2.39 8.88 8.75
N SER A 21 -3.04 7.95 8.08
CA SER A 21 -4.02 7.05 8.66
C SER A 21 -4.00 5.70 7.93
N PRO A 22 -3.70 4.60 8.63
CA PRO A 22 -3.74 3.26 8.04
C PRO A 22 -5.16 2.81 7.64
N ASP A 23 -6.18 3.38 8.26
CA ASP A 23 -7.59 3.04 8.00
C ASP A 23 -8.07 3.41 6.59
N ILE A 24 -7.26 4.19 5.84
CA ILE A 24 -7.53 4.54 4.45
C ILE A 24 -7.35 3.33 3.52
N LEU A 25 -6.49 2.38 3.88
CA LEU A 25 -6.16 1.23 3.04
C LEU A 25 -7.34 0.26 2.95
N VAL A 26 -7.76 -0.01 1.72
CA VAL A 26 -8.85 -0.94 1.41
C VAL A 26 -8.26 -2.25 0.89
N ARG A 27 -8.63 -3.36 1.53
CA ARG A 27 -8.28 -4.71 1.07
C ARG A 27 -9.27 -5.20 0.04
N VAL A 28 -8.76 -5.81 -1.01
CA VAL A 28 -9.56 -6.50 -2.02
C VAL A 28 -9.29 -7.99 -1.90
N ASP A 29 -10.33 -8.79 -1.67
CA ASP A 29 -10.23 -10.24 -1.66
C ASP A 29 -10.04 -10.74 -3.10
N ARG A 30 -9.02 -11.57 -3.31
CA ARG A 30 -8.71 -12.12 -4.64
C ARG A 30 -9.63 -13.26 -5.04
N ALA A 31 -10.23 -13.95 -4.05
CA ALA A 31 -11.02 -15.16 -4.29
C ALA A 31 -12.17 -14.95 -5.29
N GLY A 32 -12.89 -13.83 -5.15
CA GLY A 32 -14.00 -13.54 -6.06
C GLY A 32 -13.57 -13.39 -7.53
N ASN A 33 -12.49 -12.66 -7.77
CA ASN A 33 -11.96 -12.47 -9.12
C ASN A 33 -11.37 -13.76 -9.69
N ARG A 34 -10.67 -14.54 -8.88
CA ARG A 34 -10.08 -15.82 -9.29
C ARG A 34 -11.16 -16.84 -9.63
N MET A 35 -12.21 -16.93 -8.80
CA MET A 35 -13.36 -17.79 -9.06
C MET A 35 -14.07 -17.43 -10.37
N ALA A 36 -14.22 -16.14 -10.68
CA ALA A 36 -14.79 -15.69 -11.95
C ALA A 36 -13.98 -16.13 -13.17
N HIS A 37 -12.68 -16.38 -13.00
CA HIS A 37 -11.77 -16.89 -14.03
C HIS A 37 -11.46 -18.39 -13.88
N HIS A 38 -12.23 -19.13 -13.07
CA HIS A 38 -12.04 -20.56 -12.83
C HIS A 38 -10.65 -20.92 -12.26
N ILE A 39 -10.06 -20.03 -11.46
CA ILE A 39 -8.77 -20.26 -10.80
C ILE A 39 -9.04 -20.78 -9.38
N ASP A 40 -8.52 -21.96 -9.08
CA ASP A 40 -8.61 -22.57 -7.75
C ASP A 40 -7.67 -21.84 -6.77
N GLU A 41 -8.24 -21.34 -5.67
CA GLU A 41 -7.49 -20.64 -4.60
C GLU A 41 -6.55 -21.59 -3.83
N VAL A 42 -6.85 -22.85 -3.77
CA VAL A 42 -6.06 -23.85 -3.03
C VAL A 42 -4.90 -24.37 -3.88
N HIS A 43 -5.12 -24.48 -5.19
CA HIS A 43 -4.14 -25.00 -6.15
C HIS A 43 -3.94 -23.97 -7.27
N LEU A 44 -3.21 -22.90 -6.95
CA LEU A 44 -2.92 -21.86 -7.95
C LEU A 44 -2.12 -22.44 -9.11
N PRO A 45 -2.53 -22.20 -10.38
CA PRO A 45 -1.79 -22.69 -11.56
C PRO A 45 -0.52 -21.88 -11.86
N PHE A 46 -0.13 -20.98 -10.98
CA PHE A 46 1.03 -20.10 -11.10
C PHE A 46 1.68 -19.87 -9.75
N THR A 47 2.93 -19.45 -9.77
CA THR A 47 3.72 -18.98 -8.63
C THR A 47 4.31 -17.61 -8.95
N GLY A 48 4.63 -16.82 -7.95
CA GLY A 48 5.31 -15.54 -8.16
C GLY A 48 4.91 -14.45 -7.20
N LEU A 49 5.23 -13.23 -7.60
CA LEU A 49 5.01 -12.02 -6.83
C LEU A 49 4.30 -10.97 -7.69
N ASP A 50 3.30 -10.32 -7.12
CA ASP A 50 2.80 -9.05 -7.65
C ASP A 50 3.76 -7.94 -7.22
N LEU A 51 4.19 -7.15 -8.18
CA LEU A 51 5.13 -6.07 -7.96
C LEU A 51 4.50 -4.74 -8.37
N TRP A 52 4.43 -3.82 -7.42
CA TRP A 52 3.93 -2.47 -7.65
C TRP A 52 5.04 -1.46 -7.40
N ASN A 53 5.17 -0.48 -8.29
CA ASN A 53 6.07 0.64 -8.12
C ASN A 53 5.27 1.93 -7.89
N ALA A 54 5.55 2.61 -6.79
CA ALA A 54 5.07 3.95 -6.50
C ALA A 54 6.22 4.94 -6.73
N TYR A 55 6.13 5.72 -7.80
CA TYR A 55 7.24 6.57 -8.28
C TYR A 55 7.33 7.92 -7.59
N GLU A 56 6.28 8.37 -6.92
CA GLU A 56 6.19 9.70 -6.33
C GLU A 56 5.75 9.61 -4.88
N VAL A 57 6.55 8.94 -4.05
CA VAL A 57 6.33 8.93 -2.61
C VAL A 57 7.18 10.01 -1.99
N SER A 58 6.57 10.94 -1.26
CA SER A 58 7.28 12.04 -0.62
C SER A 58 6.93 12.16 0.84
N ALA A 59 7.85 12.69 1.61
CA ALA A 59 7.68 13.06 3.01
C ALA A 59 8.63 14.22 3.34
N LEU A 60 8.56 14.72 4.56
CA LEU A 60 9.45 15.76 5.05
C LEU A 60 10.46 15.18 6.05
N THR A 61 11.67 15.75 6.06
CA THR A 61 12.57 15.60 7.19
C THR A 61 12.06 16.38 8.39
N ASP A 62 12.63 16.18 9.58
CA ASP A 62 12.28 16.94 10.78
C ASP A 62 12.56 18.44 10.62
N ALA A 63 13.54 18.79 9.79
CA ALA A 63 13.83 20.17 9.39
C ALA A 63 12.81 20.75 8.38
N GLY A 64 11.88 19.94 7.88
CA GLY A 64 10.88 20.36 6.89
C GLY A 64 11.36 20.32 5.45
N ALA A 65 12.52 19.73 5.16
CA ALA A 65 12.99 19.54 3.80
C ALA A 65 12.25 18.39 3.12
N PRO A 66 11.72 18.58 1.89
CA PRO A 66 11.04 17.52 1.16
C PRO A 66 12.04 16.47 0.65
N VAL A 67 11.65 15.22 0.76
CA VAL A 67 12.39 14.07 0.20
C VAL A 67 11.45 13.22 -0.62
N ASN A 68 11.93 12.71 -1.77
CA ASN A 68 11.16 11.92 -2.70
C ASN A 68 11.77 10.53 -2.84
N PHE A 69 10.90 9.53 -2.94
CA PHE A 69 11.30 8.13 -3.03
C PHE A 69 10.58 7.41 -4.16
N ILE A 70 11.20 6.34 -4.63
CA ILE A 70 10.52 5.28 -5.36
C ILE A 70 10.31 4.14 -4.38
N MET A 71 9.07 3.76 -4.16
CA MET A 71 8.71 2.65 -3.28
C MET A 71 8.28 1.45 -4.10
N ARG A 72 8.67 0.26 -3.66
CA ARG A 72 8.23 -1.00 -4.25
C ARG A 72 7.46 -1.81 -3.22
N LEU A 73 6.28 -2.29 -3.63
CA LEU A 73 5.46 -3.20 -2.86
C LEU A 73 5.50 -4.57 -3.54
N LEU A 74 5.68 -5.60 -2.73
CA LEU A 74 5.76 -6.99 -3.16
C LEU A 74 4.70 -7.80 -2.43
N TYR A 75 3.85 -8.50 -3.17
CA TYR A 75 2.83 -9.39 -2.65
C TYR A 75 3.02 -10.78 -3.21
N PRO A 76 3.12 -11.83 -2.39
CA PRO A 76 3.08 -13.20 -2.88
C PRO A 76 1.76 -13.45 -3.62
N CYS A 77 1.81 -14.22 -4.71
CA CYS A 77 0.59 -14.56 -5.44
C CYS A 77 -0.41 -15.35 -4.57
N GLU A 78 0.06 -16.04 -3.55
CA GLU A 78 -0.75 -16.78 -2.58
C GLU A 78 -1.45 -15.88 -1.57
N SER A 79 -1.11 -14.58 -1.50
CA SER A 79 -1.77 -13.67 -0.56
C SER A 79 -3.26 -13.59 -0.86
N ARG A 80 -4.09 -13.75 0.18
CA ARG A 80 -5.55 -13.69 0.06
C ARG A 80 -6.04 -12.32 -0.40
N TYR A 81 -5.39 -11.27 0.04
CA TYR A 81 -5.78 -9.90 -0.24
C TYR A 81 -4.71 -9.15 -1.04
N ILE A 82 -5.16 -8.17 -1.78
CA ILE A 82 -4.33 -7.12 -2.37
C ILE A 82 -4.89 -5.77 -1.93
N VAL A 83 -4.04 -4.75 -1.86
CA VAL A 83 -4.49 -3.40 -1.54
C VAL A 83 -5.14 -2.77 -2.77
N GLU A 84 -6.24 -2.06 -2.58
CA GLU A 84 -6.89 -1.29 -3.65
C GLU A 84 -6.00 -0.08 -4.02
N SER A 85 -5.78 0.13 -5.32
CA SER A 85 -4.78 1.06 -5.85
C SER A 85 -5.03 2.53 -5.49
N LYS A 86 -6.29 2.97 -5.48
CA LYS A 86 -6.65 4.35 -5.13
C LYS A 86 -6.44 4.61 -3.63
N SER A 87 -6.82 3.67 -2.78
CA SER A 87 -6.60 3.77 -1.35
C SER A 87 -5.12 3.78 -1.00
N LEU A 88 -4.31 2.97 -1.70
CA LEU A 88 -2.86 3.00 -1.57
C LEU A 88 -2.28 4.36 -1.95
N LYS A 89 -2.73 4.95 -3.07
CA LYS A 89 -2.30 6.28 -3.48
C LYS A 89 -2.64 7.34 -2.45
N LEU A 90 -3.86 7.32 -1.91
CA LEU A 90 -4.29 8.25 -0.85
C LEU A 90 -3.45 8.07 0.42
N TYR A 91 -3.19 6.83 0.80
CA TYR A 91 -2.33 6.50 1.94
C TYR A 91 -0.91 7.06 1.78
N LEU A 92 -0.29 6.83 0.63
CA LEU A 92 1.05 7.35 0.35
C LEU A 92 1.08 8.89 0.29
N ASN A 93 0.05 9.51 -0.26
CA ASN A 93 -0.07 10.98 -0.30
C ASN A 93 -0.20 11.60 1.10
N ALA A 94 -0.72 10.87 2.08
CA ALA A 94 -0.83 11.35 3.45
C ALA A 94 0.53 11.66 4.12
N PHE A 95 1.63 11.13 3.57
CA PHE A 95 2.97 11.42 4.06
C PHE A 95 3.57 12.71 3.50
N ASN A 96 3.03 13.27 2.43
CA ASN A 96 3.62 14.41 1.71
C ASN A 96 3.98 15.59 2.61
N MET A 97 3.20 15.86 3.66
CA MET A 97 3.42 16.92 4.63
C MET A 97 3.81 16.40 6.02
N SER A 98 4.12 15.11 6.13
CA SER A 98 4.47 14.48 7.40
C SER A 98 5.98 14.49 7.61
N ARG A 99 6.42 14.86 8.81
CA ARG A 99 7.80 14.78 9.24
C ARG A 99 8.08 13.38 9.75
N CYS A 100 9.00 12.68 9.10
CA CYS A 100 9.18 11.23 9.31
C CYS A 100 10.59 10.83 9.76
N GLY A 101 11.48 11.78 9.99
CA GLY A 101 12.84 11.51 10.46
C GLY A 101 13.81 12.67 10.18
N ALA A 102 14.93 12.69 10.89
CA ALA A 102 15.92 13.75 10.78
C ALA A 102 16.71 13.67 9.46
N THR A 103 16.91 12.49 8.95
CA THR A 103 17.67 12.22 7.72
C THR A 103 16.81 11.52 6.67
N THR A 104 17.24 11.61 5.41
CA THR A 104 16.60 10.86 4.32
C THR A 104 16.54 9.36 4.59
N ALA A 105 17.58 8.79 5.19
CA ALA A 105 17.64 7.36 5.53
C ALA A 105 16.60 6.97 6.61
N GLU A 106 16.40 7.82 7.61
CA GLU A 106 15.38 7.60 8.64
C GLU A 106 13.98 7.72 8.08
N VAL A 107 13.71 8.70 7.21
CA VAL A 107 12.43 8.83 6.50
C VAL A 107 12.15 7.58 5.66
N ALA A 108 13.14 7.08 4.91
CA ALA A 108 13.01 5.85 4.13
C ALA A 108 12.72 4.62 5.02
N GLY A 109 13.41 4.51 6.15
CA GLY A 109 13.18 3.46 7.15
C GLY A 109 11.79 3.50 7.74
N PHE A 110 11.30 4.70 8.11
CA PHE A 110 9.95 4.90 8.61
C PHE A 110 8.89 4.45 7.59
N LEU A 111 8.99 4.92 6.34
CA LEU A 111 8.05 4.56 5.28
C LEU A 111 8.03 3.05 5.00
N SER A 112 9.21 2.40 5.06
CA SER A 112 9.32 0.95 4.87
C SER A 112 8.69 0.16 6.04
N SER A 113 8.81 0.66 7.26
CA SER A 113 8.30 -0.02 8.46
C SER A 113 6.78 0.10 8.60
N THR A 114 6.20 1.25 8.26
CA THR A 114 4.76 1.49 8.40
C THR A 114 3.93 0.60 7.48
N GLY A 115 4.43 0.30 6.28
CA GLY A 115 3.71 -0.58 5.36
C GLY A 115 3.72 -2.06 5.71
N GLY A 116 4.67 -2.51 6.55
CA GLY A 116 4.76 -3.90 6.99
C GLY A 116 3.95 -4.23 8.25
N HIS A 117 3.58 -3.24 9.04
CA HIS A 117 2.85 -3.40 10.30
C HIS A 117 1.36 -3.13 10.21
N ASP A 118 0.89 -2.67 9.07
CA ASP A 118 -0.51 -2.30 8.93
C ASP A 118 -1.41 -3.54 8.83
N ARG A 119 -2.47 -3.55 9.66
CA ARG A 119 -3.53 -4.58 9.60
C ARG A 119 -4.19 -4.69 8.22
N ALA A 120 -3.99 -3.70 7.37
CA ALA A 120 -4.49 -3.66 6.01
C ALA A 120 -3.51 -4.26 4.99
N ALA A 121 -2.21 -4.32 5.30
CA ALA A 121 -1.27 -5.03 4.46
C ALA A 121 -1.54 -6.54 4.53
N PRO A 122 -1.51 -7.26 3.42
CA PRO A 122 -1.58 -8.70 3.46
C PRO A 122 -0.43 -9.24 4.30
N PRO A 123 -0.64 -10.32 5.09
CA PRO A 123 0.33 -10.81 6.08
C PRO A 123 1.70 -11.21 5.51
N ALA A 124 1.90 -11.15 4.21
CA ALA A 124 3.14 -11.49 3.52
C ALA A 124 3.64 -10.38 2.58
N GLY A 125 2.99 -9.21 2.54
CA GLY A 125 3.44 -8.09 1.71
C GLY A 125 4.67 -7.39 2.33
N ARG A 126 5.68 -7.10 1.50
CA ARG A 126 6.83 -6.28 1.90
C ARG A 126 6.80 -4.97 1.15
N MET A 127 6.93 -3.88 1.89
CA MET A 127 7.25 -2.58 1.34
C MET A 127 8.74 -2.32 1.44
N GLY A 128 9.34 -1.77 0.40
CA GLY A 128 10.73 -1.37 0.39
C GLY A 128 10.93 -0.07 -0.38
N VAL A 129 11.78 0.80 0.12
CA VAL A 129 12.22 1.99 -0.60
C VAL A 129 13.35 1.61 -1.53
N LEU A 130 13.19 1.88 -2.82
CA LEU A 130 14.17 1.51 -3.86
C LEU A 130 15.21 2.59 -4.13
N GLY A 131 14.91 3.83 -3.80
CA GLY A 131 15.82 4.95 -4.03
C GLY A 131 15.21 6.28 -3.62
N CYS A 132 16.10 7.22 -3.36
CA CYS A 132 15.78 8.62 -3.11
C CYS A 132 16.29 9.45 -4.30
N ARG A 133 15.52 10.43 -4.73
CA ARG A 133 15.93 11.47 -5.69
C ARG A 133 16.00 12.81 -5.03
#